data_e702ec21404196cf33049bc06cbb8762
#
_entry.id   e702ec21404196cf33049bc06cbb8762
#
_cell.length_a   1.000
_cell.length_b   1.000
_cell.length_c   1.000
_cell.angle_alpha   90.00
_cell.angle_beta   90.00
_cell.angle_gamma   90.00
#
_symmetry.space_group_name_H-M   'P 1'
#
loop_
_entity.id
_entity.type
_entity.pdbx_description
1 polymer ?
#
loop_
_entity_poly.entity_id
_entity_poly.type
_entity_poly.pdbx_seq_one_letter_code
_entity_poly.pdbx_strand_id
1 'polypeptide(L)'
;MNDSFITALNTQKSTTNWMDVIAHNMTNVYTPGFREQQVNFKTFLGGAISDDYNKKMDQGKSTPGTSKENVFLEGKGFFLVKNSEGKSIYTRLGEFTFDKEGVYRDRSGNTVQGYILNDKGEIMQGTKSITSDLYQETAMKGGALDIPTTNIKMWIDPNNGKYLGKYDDYEIKNDGTIYGKADNGKRSVPLYRITTRNFNNSAALYEFKEGQFLETEESGKPLIGVGEIRSGLLEMSNADFKANISYYQMAKVQMDVSNKLISSQKELLQEALRLVGN
;
A
#
# COMPACT_ATOMS: atom_id res chain seq x y z
N MET A 1 13.34 -36.56 -24.41
CA MET A 1 13.43 -35.36 -25.26
C MET A 1 12.33 -34.33 -25.00
N ASN A 2 11.06 -34.74 -24.84
CA ASN A 2 9.97 -33.79 -24.59
C ASN A 2 10.12 -32.99 -23.27
N ASP A 3 10.62 -33.62 -22.20
CA ASP A 3 10.68 -32.96 -20.88
C ASP A 3 11.67 -31.78 -20.84
N SER A 4 12.85 -31.92 -21.48
CA SER A 4 13.83 -30.84 -21.52
C SER A 4 13.35 -29.63 -22.36
N PHE A 5 12.62 -29.91 -23.45
CA PHE A 5 12.03 -28.84 -24.28
C PHE A 5 10.89 -28.14 -23.59
N ILE A 6 10.01 -28.88 -22.90
CA ILE A 6 8.91 -28.31 -22.11
C ILE A 6 9.46 -27.49 -20.95
N THR A 7 10.51 -27.99 -20.28
CA THR A 7 11.19 -27.25 -19.20
C THR A 7 11.77 -25.94 -19.73
N ALA A 8 12.43 -25.95 -20.88
CA ALA A 8 12.99 -24.74 -21.50
C ALA A 8 11.90 -23.70 -21.86
N LEU A 9 10.76 -24.15 -22.42
CA LEU A 9 9.62 -23.27 -22.71
C LEU A 9 9.01 -22.69 -21.45
N ASN A 10 8.83 -23.49 -20.39
CA ASN A 10 8.31 -23.02 -19.11
C ASN A 10 9.27 -22.01 -18.48
N THR A 11 10.58 -22.29 -18.52
CA THR A 11 11.61 -21.35 -18.04
C THR A 11 11.57 -20.04 -18.81
N GLN A 12 11.44 -20.09 -20.14
CA GLN A 12 11.29 -18.88 -20.97
C GLN A 12 10.08 -18.06 -20.55
N LYS A 13 8.91 -18.70 -20.40
CA LYS A 13 7.69 -18.05 -19.96
C LYS A 13 7.84 -17.38 -18.57
N SER A 14 8.36 -18.12 -17.59
CA SER A 14 8.58 -17.60 -16.25
C SER A 14 9.61 -16.47 -16.23
N THR A 15 10.64 -16.56 -17.06
CA THR A 15 11.63 -15.49 -17.21
C THR A 15 11.00 -14.22 -17.82
N THR A 16 10.12 -14.37 -18.80
CA THR A 16 9.37 -13.24 -19.37
C THR A 16 8.52 -12.56 -18.29
N ASN A 17 7.74 -13.34 -17.53
CA ASN A 17 6.95 -12.81 -16.44
C ASN A 17 7.81 -12.08 -15.39
N TRP A 18 8.99 -12.63 -15.09
CA TRP A 18 9.93 -11.98 -14.18
C TRP A 18 10.45 -10.66 -14.72
N MET A 19 10.80 -10.59 -16.02
CA MET A 19 11.22 -9.35 -16.67
C MET A 19 10.11 -8.29 -16.64
N ASP A 20 8.85 -8.68 -16.80
CA ASP A 20 7.70 -7.78 -16.72
C ASP A 20 7.54 -7.19 -15.31
N VAL A 21 7.68 -8.03 -14.27
CA VAL A 21 7.66 -7.57 -12.88
C VAL A 21 8.82 -6.62 -12.58
N ILE A 22 10.04 -6.93 -13.04
CA ILE A 22 11.20 -6.06 -12.87
C ILE A 22 10.97 -4.71 -13.57
N ALA A 23 10.47 -4.72 -14.81
CA ALA A 23 10.15 -3.50 -15.54
C ALA A 23 9.08 -2.66 -14.82
N HIS A 24 8.04 -3.32 -14.28
CA HIS A 24 7.02 -2.67 -13.48
C HIS A 24 7.59 -2.04 -12.20
N ASN A 25 8.48 -2.75 -11.48
CA ASN A 25 9.17 -2.20 -10.32
C ASN A 25 10.04 -0.99 -10.69
N MET A 26 10.81 -1.09 -11.78
CA MET A 26 11.70 -0.01 -12.23
C MET A 26 10.94 1.25 -12.62
N THR A 27 9.81 1.12 -13.30
CA THR A 27 8.94 2.26 -13.67
C THR A 27 8.35 2.96 -12.44
N ASN A 28 8.15 2.23 -11.36
CA ASN A 28 7.49 2.71 -10.16
C ASN A 28 8.45 3.03 -8.98
N VAL A 29 9.77 3.08 -9.22
CA VAL A 29 10.76 3.43 -8.18
C VAL A 29 10.49 4.79 -7.55
N TYR A 30 9.98 5.74 -8.32
CA TYR A 30 9.66 7.09 -7.85
C TYR A 30 8.17 7.30 -7.53
N THR A 31 7.35 6.27 -7.67
CA THR A 31 5.92 6.35 -7.39
C THR A 31 5.70 6.28 -5.88
N PRO A 32 5.12 7.32 -5.25
CA PRO A 32 4.85 7.28 -3.81
C PRO A 32 3.94 6.12 -3.43
N GLY A 33 4.25 5.45 -2.32
CA GLY A 33 3.46 4.34 -1.77
C GLY A 33 3.52 3.02 -2.54
N PHE A 34 4.26 2.96 -3.65
CA PHE A 34 4.42 1.73 -4.43
C PHE A 34 5.13 0.64 -3.62
N ARG A 35 4.67 -0.60 -3.78
CA ARG A 35 5.25 -1.80 -3.17
C ARG A 35 5.89 -2.70 -4.23
N GLU A 36 7.19 -2.96 -4.06
CA GLU A 36 7.96 -3.85 -4.93
C GLU A 36 7.31 -5.22 -5.02
N GLN A 37 7.11 -5.71 -6.23
CA GLN A 37 6.68 -7.06 -6.51
C GLN A 37 7.89 -7.97 -6.65
N GLN A 38 7.80 -9.17 -6.07
CA GLN A 38 8.82 -10.21 -6.17
C GLN A 38 8.22 -11.47 -6.76
N VAL A 39 8.97 -12.12 -7.62
CA VAL A 39 8.61 -13.42 -8.20
C VAL A 39 9.38 -14.51 -7.49
N ASN A 40 8.68 -15.46 -6.90
CA ASN A 40 9.26 -16.68 -6.35
C ASN A 40 9.03 -17.82 -7.33
N PHE A 41 10.11 -18.40 -7.84
CA PHE A 41 10.04 -19.56 -8.71
C PHE A 41 9.92 -20.83 -7.89
N LYS A 42 8.84 -21.59 -8.10
CA LYS A 42 8.67 -22.92 -7.53
C LYS A 42 8.83 -23.94 -8.65
N THR A 43 9.79 -24.84 -8.49
CA THR A 43 9.98 -25.96 -9.41
C THR A 43 9.23 -27.18 -8.87
N PHE A 44 8.34 -27.75 -9.66
CA PHE A 44 7.64 -28.98 -9.33
C PHE A 44 8.30 -30.19 -9.99
N LEU A 45 8.15 -31.37 -9.40
CA LEU A 45 8.53 -32.64 -10.00
C LEU A 45 7.83 -32.78 -11.39
N GLY A 46 8.64 -32.96 -12.44
CA GLY A 46 8.14 -33.00 -13.83
C GLY A 46 8.40 -31.75 -14.64
N GLY A 47 9.19 -30.78 -14.13
CA GLY A 47 9.64 -29.60 -14.89
C GLY A 47 8.59 -28.49 -15.00
N ALA A 48 7.47 -28.57 -14.29
CA ALA A 48 6.53 -27.47 -14.21
C ALA A 48 7.11 -26.38 -13.29
N ILE A 49 7.14 -25.13 -13.78
CA ILE A 49 7.52 -23.95 -12.99
C ILE A 49 6.23 -23.19 -12.71
N SER A 50 5.96 -22.90 -11.44
CA SER A 50 4.90 -22.01 -11.00
C SER A 50 5.51 -20.73 -10.50
N ASP A 51 5.01 -19.62 -11.01
CA ASP A 51 5.36 -18.28 -10.52
C ASP A 51 4.42 -17.92 -9.39
N ASP A 52 4.98 -17.53 -8.26
CA ASP A 52 4.24 -17.00 -7.11
C ASP A 52 4.66 -15.54 -6.92
N TYR A 53 3.67 -14.66 -6.86
CA TYR A 53 3.91 -13.21 -6.79
C TYR A 53 3.67 -12.75 -5.36
N ASN A 54 4.69 -12.19 -4.76
CA ASN A 54 4.61 -11.61 -3.43
C ASN A 54 4.95 -10.12 -3.49
N LYS A 55 4.31 -9.34 -2.60
CA LYS A 55 4.66 -7.94 -2.40
C LYS A 55 5.54 -7.77 -1.19
N LYS A 56 6.59 -6.99 -1.36
CA LYS A 56 7.48 -6.60 -0.28
C LYS A 56 6.78 -5.51 0.53
N MET A 57 6.34 -5.85 1.75
CA MET A 57 5.62 -4.93 2.63
C MET A 57 6.53 -4.04 3.48
N ASP A 58 7.84 -4.13 3.29
CA ASP A 58 8.81 -3.24 3.95
C ASP A 58 8.51 -1.77 3.63
N GLN A 59 8.75 -0.91 4.61
CA GLN A 59 8.51 0.51 4.49
C GLN A 59 9.48 1.17 3.50
N GLY A 60 8.95 2.05 2.64
CA GLY A 60 9.73 2.94 1.78
C GLY A 60 10.36 4.09 2.57
N LYS A 61 11.26 4.83 1.93
CA LYS A 61 11.86 6.02 2.52
C LYS A 61 10.86 7.17 2.55
N SER A 62 10.94 8.01 3.59
CA SER A 62 10.17 9.25 3.64
C SER A 62 10.81 10.33 2.77
N THR A 63 10.00 11.17 2.13
CA THR A 63 10.40 12.33 1.36
C THR A 63 9.49 13.51 1.68
N PRO A 64 9.96 14.76 1.57
CA PRO A 64 9.07 15.91 1.68
C PRO A 64 7.92 15.81 0.69
N GLY A 65 6.70 16.01 1.19
CA GLY A 65 5.49 16.07 0.37
C GLY A 65 5.37 17.42 -0.35
N THR A 66 4.42 17.50 -1.27
CA THR A 66 4.12 18.72 -2.03
C THR A 66 3.20 19.67 -1.27
N SER A 67 2.56 19.19 -0.21
CA SER A 67 1.59 19.93 0.61
C SER A 67 1.74 19.59 2.09
N LYS A 68 1.37 20.53 2.97
CA LYS A 68 1.24 20.29 4.42
C LYS A 68 0.17 19.25 4.78
N GLU A 69 -0.70 18.93 3.82
CA GLU A 69 -1.77 17.94 3.94
C GLU A 69 -1.25 16.51 3.74
N ASN A 70 -0.08 16.37 3.11
CA ASN A 70 0.51 15.06 2.91
C ASN A 70 0.93 14.46 4.25
N VAL A 71 0.75 13.16 4.39
CA VAL A 71 1.07 12.43 5.61
C VAL A 71 1.85 11.16 5.29
N PHE A 72 2.82 10.86 6.12
CA PHE A 72 3.61 9.65 6.08
C PHE A 72 3.30 8.80 7.30
N LEU A 73 3.10 7.51 7.11
CA LEU A 73 2.89 6.57 8.20
C LEU A 73 4.21 5.85 8.50
N GLU A 74 4.86 6.23 9.61
CA GLU A 74 6.08 5.57 10.09
C GLU A 74 5.72 4.29 10.85
N GLY A 75 6.29 3.16 10.46
CA GLY A 75 6.00 1.86 11.04
C GLY A 75 4.96 1.05 10.28
N LYS A 76 4.35 0.07 10.95
CA LYS A 76 3.38 -0.86 10.35
C LYS A 76 1.98 -0.28 10.29
N GLY A 77 1.22 -0.64 9.26
CA GLY A 77 -0.20 -0.29 9.11
C GLY A 77 -0.53 0.38 7.79
N PHE A 78 -1.74 0.87 7.67
CA PHE A 78 -2.30 1.50 6.47
C PHE A 78 -3.24 2.62 6.91
N PHE A 79 -3.36 3.66 6.10
CA PHE A 79 -4.45 4.63 6.23
C PHE A 79 -5.77 3.97 5.82
N LEU A 80 -6.84 4.31 6.51
CA LEU A 80 -8.19 3.91 6.15
C LEU A 80 -8.85 5.01 5.33
N VAL A 81 -9.27 4.67 4.12
CA VAL A 81 -10.10 5.54 3.27
C VAL A 81 -11.38 4.79 2.88
N LYS A 82 -12.42 5.52 2.52
CA LYS A 82 -13.67 4.94 2.01
C LYS A 82 -14.01 5.50 0.64
N ASN A 83 -14.46 4.62 -0.25
CA ASN A 83 -14.98 5.05 -1.55
C ASN A 83 -16.40 5.67 -1.41
N SER A 84 -16.97 6.11 -2.52
CA SER A 84 -18.33 6.69 -2.57
C SER A 84 -19.42 5.72 -2.11
N GLU A 85 -19.18 4.41 -2.19
CA GLU A 85 -20.12 3.36 -1.75
C GLU A 85 -19.95 3.02 -0.26
N GLY A 86 -18.99 3.66 0.43
CA GLY A 86 -18.69 3.39 1.84
C GLY A 86 -17.79 2.17 2.09
N LYS A 87 -17.26 1.55 1.04
CA LYS A 87 -16.33 0.41 1.16
C LYS A 87 -14.99 0.87 1.70
N SER A 88 -14.48 0.14 2.69
CA SER A 88 -13.16 0.40 3.29
C SER A 88 -12.05 -0.02 2.35
N ILE A 89 -11.07 0.86 2.20
CA ILE A 89 -9.87 0.70 1.39
C ILE A 89 -8.69 1.07 2.26
N TYR A 90 -7.61 0.32 2.15
CA TYR A 90 -6.39 0.50 2.93
C TYR A 90 -5.26 0.95 2.01
N THR A 91 -4.54 2.00 2.40
CA THR A 91 -3.46 2.54 1.57
C THR A 91 -2.29 3.03 2.41
N ARG A 92 -1.09 2.98 1.82
CA ARG A 92 0.11 3.63 2.38
C ARG A 92 0.37 4.99 1.77
N LEU A 93 -0.30 5.28 0.66
CA LEU A 93 -0.18 6.56 -0.01
C LEU A 93 -0.90 7.64 0.80
N GLY A 94 -0.15 8.52 1.42
CA GLY A 94 -0.64 9.64 2.22
C GLY A 94 -0.73 10.96 1.45
N GLU A 95 -0.85 10.91 0.14
CA GLU A 95 -1.07 12.09 -0.70
C GLU A 95 -2.55 12.51 -0.65
N PHE A 96 -2.91 13.13 0.45
CA PHE A 96 -4.27 13.58 0.70
C PHE A 96 -4.37 15.09 0.56
N THR A 97 -5.56 15.57 0.18
CA THR A 97 -5.86 17.01 0.06
C THR A 97 -7.30 17.29 0.52
N PHE A 98 -7.52 18.51 1.03
CA PHE A 98 -8.88 18.97 1.27
C PHE A 98 -9.50 19.52 -0.02
N ASP A 99 -10.68 18.99 -0.37
CA ASP A 99 -11.44 19.51 -1.52
C ASP A 99 -12.10 20.86 -1.21
N LYS A 100 -12.83 21.41 -2.20
CA LYS A 100 -13.55 22.69 -2.06
C LYS A 100 -14.64 22.66 -0.98
N GLU A 101 -15.12 21.47 -0.64
CA GLU A 101 -16.14 21.23 0.37
C GLU A 101 -15.52 20.96 1.76
N GLY A 102 -14.19 21.02 1.86
CA GLY A 102 -13.43 20.74 3.08
C GLY A 102 -13.34 19.27 3.44
N VAL A 103 -13.64 18.37 2.52
CA VAL A 103 -13.51 16.94 2.73
C VAL A 103 -12.08 16.49 2.39
N TYR A 104 -11.48 15.74 3.30
CA TYR A 104 -10.14 15.21 3.13
C TYR A 104 -10.16 13.95 2.26
N ARG A 105 -9.51 14.00 1.09
CA ARG A 105 -9.58 12.95 0.07
C ARG A 105 -8.21 12.54 -0.43
N ASP A 106 -8.15 11.31 -0.92
CA ASP A 106 -7.01 10.83 -1.70
C ASP A 106 -7.16 11.27 -3.19
N ARG A 107 -6.11 11.05 -3.97
CA ARG A 107 -6.06 11.36 -5.41
C ARG A 107 -7.15 10.62 -6.22
N SER A 108 -7.66 9.50 -5.71
CA SER A 108 -8.74 8.71 -6.34
C SER A 108 -10.14 9.19 -5.96
N GLY A 109 -10.25 10.21 -5.10
CA GLY A 109 -11.51 10.77 -4.60
C GLY A 109 -12.10 10.02 -3.39
N ASN A 110 -11.40 9.01 -2.85
CA ASN A 110 -11.84 8.33 -1.63
C ASN A 110 -11.67 9.26 -0.42
N THR A 111 -12.57 9.13 0.56
CA THR A 111 -12.56 9.98 1.76
C THR A 111 -11.70 9.36 2.86
N VAL A 112 -10.77 10.15 3.38
CA VAL A 112 -9.93 9.75 4.51
C VAL A 112 -10.78 9.64 5.77
N GLN A 113 -10.60 8.55 6.51
CA GLN A 113 -11.36 8.28 7.72
C GLN A 113 -10.60 8.75 8.96
N GLY A 114 -11.33 9.33 9.89
CA GLY A 114 -10.80 9.77 11.17
C GLY A 114 -11.72 9.42 12.33
N TYR A 115 -11.16 9.50 13.54
CA TYR A 115 -11.91 9.52 14.78
C TYR A 115 -12.23 10.96 15.16
N ILE A 116 -13.44 11.19 15.63
CA ILE A 116 -13.85 12.48 16.20
C ILE A 116 -13.17 12.66 17.55
N LEU A 117 -12.65 13.86 17.81
CA LEU A 117 -12.04 14.21 19.09
C LEU A 117 -12.93 15.18 19.88
N ASN A 118 -12.84 15.10 21.20
CA ASN A 118 -13.38 16.11 22.10
C ASN A 118 -12.38 17.28 22.29
N ASP A 119 -12.77 18.32 23.00
CA ASP A 119 -11.92 19.49 23.29
C ASP A 119 -10.61 19.15 24.02
N LYS A 120 -10.52 17.99 24.66
CA LYS A 120 -9.32 17.48 25.33
C LYS A 120 -8.42 16.67 24.40
N GLY A 121 -8.86 16.40 23.15
CA GLY A 121 -8.13 15.57 22.19
C GLY A 121 -8.32 14.06 22.40
N GLU A 122 -9.33 13.64 23.18
CA GLU A 122 -9.67 12.24 23.36
C GLU A 122 -10.64 11.77 22.28
N ILE A 123 -10.54 10.49 21.87
CA ILE A 123 -11.40 9.91 20.84
C ILE A 123 -12.80 9.70 21.41
N MET A 124 -13.81 10.22 20.71
CA MET A 124 -15.21 10.07 21.07
C MET A 124 -15.77 8.72 20.64
N GLN A 125 -16.40 8.01 21.58
CA GLN A 125 -17.18 6.78 21.33
C GLN A 125 -18.60 6.99 21.90
N GLY A 126 -19.46 7.63 21.13
CA GLY A 126 -20.77 8.05 21.62
C GLY A 126 -20.65 9.07 22.78
N THR A 127 -21.15 8.71 23.96
CA THR A 127 -21.05 9.54 25.18
C THR A 127 -19.78 9.29 25.99
N LYS A 128 -18.97 8.27 25.63
CA LYS A 128 -17.70 7.94 26.28
C LYS A 128 -16.54 8.49 25.47
N SER A 129 -15.41 8.76 26.14
CA SER A 129 -14.16 9.11 25.49
C SER A 129 -13.09 8.06 25.77
N ILE A 130 -12.18 7.90 24.82
CA ILE A 130 -11.02 7.02 24.91
C ILE A 130 -9.79 7.90 24.91
N THR A 131 -9.00 7.81 25.99
CA THR A 131 -7.76 8.56 26.11
C THR A 131 -6.72 8.07 25.10
N SER A 132 -5.78 8.94 24.72
CA SER A 132 -4.70 8.57 23.82
C SER A 132 -3.87 7.39 24.36
N ASP A 133 -3.67 7.32 25.67
CA ASP A 133 -2.91 6.24 26.31
C ASP A 133 -3.61 4.89 26.17
N LEU A 134 -4.92 4.85 26.45
CA LEU A 134 -5.72 3.61 26.29
C LEU A 134 -5.77 3.16 24.83
N TYR A 135 -5.88 4.13 23.88
CA TYR A 135 -5.83 3.83 22.46
C TYR A 135 -4.49 3.18 22.07
N GLN A 136 -3.36 3.78 22.49
CA GLN A 136 -2.03 3.25 22.20
C GLN A 136 -1.79 1.89 22.85
N GLU A 137 -2.18 1.72 24.12
CA GLU A 137 -2.06 0.45 24.83
C GLU A 137 -2.83 -0.67 24.12
N THR A 138 -4.06 -0.38 23.67
CA THR A 138 -4.87 -1.35 22.92
C THR A 138 -4.27 -1.67 21.55
N ALA A 139 -3.75 -0.66 20.87
CA ALA A 139 -3.06 -0.84 19.59
C ALA A 139 -1.81 -1.73 19.72
N MET A 140 -0.98 -1.49 20.75
CA MET A 140 0.23 -2.29 21.02
C MET A 140 -0.09 -3.75 21.35
N LYS A 141 -1.23 -4.01 22.00
CA LYS A 141 -1.70 -5.37 22.28
C LYS A 141 -2.35 -6.07 21.08
N GLY A 142 -2.38 -5.42 19.91
CA GLY A 142 -3.04 -5.96 18.71
C GLY A 142 -4.56 -6.04 18.88
N GLY A 143 -5.14 -5.13 19.63
CA GLY A 143 -6.57 -5.09 19.89
C GLY A 143 -7.36 -4.48 18.74
N ALA A 144 -8.63 -4.86 18.63
CA ALA A 144 -9.62 -4.18 17.84
C ALA A 144 -10.47 -3.32 18.76
N LEU A 145 -10.61 -2.03 18.46
CA LEU A 145 -11.60 -1.17 19.10
C LEU A 145 -12.71 -0.91 18.06
N ASP A 146 -13.92 -1.22 18.45
CA ASP A 146 -15.10 -0.88 17.65
C ASP A 146 -15.45 0.60 17.86
N ILE A 147 -14.59 1.46 17.30
CA ILE A 147 -14.79 2.90 17.31
C ILE A 147 -15.28 3.30 15.93
N PRO A 148 -16.44 3.95 15.81
CA PRO A 148 -16.95 4.41 14.53
C PRO A 148 -15.99 5.44 13.93
N THR A 149 -15.65 5.25 12.66
CA THR A 149 -14.87 6.21 11.88
C THR A 149 -15.80 7.10 11.08
N THR A 150 -15.39 8.32 10.85
CA THR A 150 -16.12 9.30 10.05
C THR A 150 -15.24 9.92 8.97
N ASN A 151 -15.86 10.50 7.97
CA ASN A 151 -15.14 11.28 6.96
C ASN A 151 -14.58 12.54 7.61
N ILE A 152 -13.30 12.83 7.38
CA ILE A 152 -12.65 14.04 7.89
C ILE A 152 -13.15 15.24 7.09
N LYS A 153 -13.76 16.22 7.80
CA LYS A 153 -14.28 17.46 7.22
C LYS A 153 -13.89 18.66 8.08
N MET A 154 -13.26 19.66 7.48
CA MET A 154 -12.70 20.79 8.22
C MET A 154 -13.71 21.83 8.70
N TRP A 155 -14.89 21.91 8.07
CA TRP A 155 -15.81 23.03 8.30
C TRP A 155 -17.14 22.64 8.94
N ILE A 156 -17.20 21.44 9.47
CA ILE A 156 -18.41 20.91 10.13
C ILE A 156 -18.03 20.48 11.55
N ASP A 157 -18.84 20.89 12.52
CA ASP A 157 -18.69 20.40 13.90
C ASP A 157 -18.86 18.87 13.92
N PRO A 158 -17.84 18.13 14.31
CA PRO A 158 -17.87 16.68 14.29
C PRO A 158 -18.92 16.07 15.25
N ASN A 159 -19.34 16.81 16.29
CA ASN A 159 -20.26 16.28 17.30
C ASN A 159 -21.72 16.43 16.93
N ASN A 160 -22.10 17.52 16.25
CA ASN A 160 -23.49 17.82 15.96
C ASN A 160 -23.79 18.05 14.47
N GLY A 161 -22.79 17.92 13.59
CA GLY A 161 -22.90 18.12 12.17
C GLY A 161 -23.18 19.56 11.72
N LYS A 162 -23.12 20.53 12.64
CA LYS A 162 -23.35 21.94 12.32
C LYS A 162 -22.14 22.54 11.63
N TYR A 163 -22.42 23.42 10.66
CA TYR A 163 -21.38 24.20 10.02
C TYR A 163 -20.83 25.26 10.98
N LEU A 164 -19.52 25.22 11.24
CA LEU A 164 -18.82 26.15 12.13
C LEU A 164 -18.21 27.34 11.40
N GLY A 165 -18.33 27.38 10.09
CA GLY A 165 -17.57 28.29 9.26
C GLY A 165 -16.19 27.72 8.91
N LYS A 166 -15.45 28.48 8.14
CA LYS A 166 -14.10 28.10 7.72
C LYS A 166 -13.13 28.48 8.84
N TYR A 167 -12.29 27.53 9.25
CA TYR A 167 -11.13 27.85 10.09
C TYR A 167 -10.16 28.72 9.30
N ASP A 168 -9.46 29.62 9.98
CA ASP A 168 -8.45 30.48 9.36
C ASP A 168 -7.28 29.66 8.79
N ASP A 169 -6.95 28.59 9.49
CA ASP A 169 -5.90 27.62 9.10
C ASP A 169 -6.14 26.27 9.81
N TYR A 170 -5.34 25.29 9.46
CA TYR A 170 -5.31 23.98 10.11
C TYR A 170 -3.88 23.46 10.22
N GLU A 171 -3.70 22.51 11.13
CA GLU A 171 -2.42 21.84 11.35
C GLU A 171 -2.65 20.35 11.56
N ILE A 172 -1.83 19.55 10.90
CA ILE A 172 -1.78 18.10 11.13
C ILE A 172 -0.52 17.82 11.96
N LYS A 173 -0.70 17.33 13.19
CA LYS A 173 0.41 16.99 14.06
C LYS A 173 0.96 15.59 13.79
N ASN A 174 2.15 15.32 14.30
CA ASN A 174 2.86 14.04 14.13
C ASN A 174 2.17 12.83 14.77
N ASP A 175 1.12 13.03 15.53
CA ASP A 175 0.26 11.95 16.05
C ASP A 175 -0.96 11.67 15.17
N GLY A 176 -1.06 12.35 14.02
CA GLY A 176 -2.18 12.28 13.10
C GLY A 176 -3.41 13.06 13.54
N THR A 177 -3.29 13.90 14.57
CA THR A 177 -4.38 14.77 15.01
C THR A 177 -4.47 16.01 14.14
N ILE A 178 -5.66 16.30 13.64
CA ILE A 178 -5.97 17.49 12.83
C ILE A 178 -6.59 18.53 13.75
N TYR A 179 -5.95 19.69 13.83
CA TYR A 179 -6.41 20.86 14.57
C TYR A 179 -6.93 21.91 13.59
N GLY A 180 -8.10 22.48 13.91
CA GLY A 180 -8.57 23.72 13.28
C GLY A 180 -8.02 24.91 14.07
N LYS A 181 -7.48 25.90 13.35
CA LYS A 181 -6.99 27.17 13.92
C LYS A 181 -7.99 28.27 13.65
N ALA A 182 -8.43 28.96 14.69
CA ALA A 182 -9.34 30.08 14.64
C ALA A 182 -8.73 31.31 15.31
N ASP A 183 -9.34 32.47 15.14
CA ASP A 183 -8.90 33.73 15.73
C ASP A 183 -7.44 34.10 15.35
N ASN A 184 -7.11 34.02 14.06
CA ASN A 184 -5.75 34.22 13.54
C ASN A 184 -4.71 33.31 14.23
N GLY A 185 -5.09 32.04 14.46
CA GLY A 185 -4.21 31.02 15.03
C GLY A 185 -4.08 31.04 16.56
N LYS A 186 -4.79 31.95 17.25
CA LYS A 186 -4.76 32.04 18.72
C LYS A 186 -5.50 30.87 19.39
N ARG A 187 -6.49 30.29 18.73
CA ARG A 187 -7.27 29.17 19.22
C ARG A 187 -7.04 27.96 18.33
N SER A 188 -6.59 26.86 18.93
CA SER A 188 -6.39 25.55 18.25
C SER A 188 -7.34 24.53 18.86
N VAL A 189 -8.20 23.94 18.03
CA VAL A 189 -9.24 22.99 18.46
C VAL A 189 -8.94 21.64 17.82
N PRO A 190 -8.78 20.57 18.61
CA PRO A 190 -8.62 19.22 18.07
C PRO A 190 -9.94 18.78 17.43
N LEU A 191 -9.90 18.29 16.19
CA LEU A 191 -11.09 17.92 15.44
C LEU A 191 -11.14 16.43 15.16
N TYR A 192 -10.09 15.93 14.54
CA TYR A 192 -10.02 14.54 14.12
C TYR A 192 -8.64 13.95 14.39
N ARG A 193 -8.61 12.63 14.54
CA ARG A 193 -7.39 11.85 14.46
C ARG A 193 -7.49 10.92 13.26
N ILE A 194 -6.53 10.99 12.36
CA ILE A 194 -6.47 10.13 11.16
C ILE A 194 -6.43 8.67 11.60
N THR A 195 -7.30 7.86 11.00
CA THR A 195 -7.41 6.44 11.34
C THR A 195 -6.40 5.61 10.59
N THR A 196 -5.63 4.82 11.31
CA THR A 196 -4.74 3.80 10.75
C THR A 196 -5.22 2.40 11.14
N ARG A 197 -4.94 1.42 10.28
CA ARG A 197 -5.28 0.00 10.49
C ARG A 197 -4.06 -0.86 10.27
N ASN A 198 -3.97 -1.94 11.02
CA ASN A 198 -2.97 -2.98 10.84
C ASN A 198 -3.67 -4.33 10.56
N PHE A 199 -2.91 -5.32 10.09
CA PHE A 199 -3.41 -6.66 9.80
C PHE A 199 -2.42 -7.70 10.34
N ASN A 200 -2.94 -8.85 10.78
CA ASN A 200 -2.09 -9.95 11.21
C ASN A 200 -1.23 -10.47 10.05
N ASN A 201 -1.81 -10.53 8.85
CA ASN A 201 -1.13 -10.92 7.63
C ASN A 201 -1.35 -9.88 6.54
N SER A 202 -0.55 -8.81 6.57
CA SER A 202 -0.65 -7.73 5.57
C SER A 202 -0.25 -8.17 4.16
N ALA A 203 0.54 -9.25 4.01
CA ALA A 203 0.92 -9.78 2.71
C ALA A 203 -0.26 -10.43 1.95
N ALA A 204 -1.28 -10.87 2.67
CA ALA A 204 -2.50 -11.45 2.09
C ALA A 204 -3.57 -10.42 1.71
N LEU A 205 -3.31 -9.12 1.88
CA LEU A 205 -4.21 -8.08 1.39
C LEU A 205 -4.31 -8.14 -0.13
N TYR A 206 -5.54 -8.03 -0.66
CA TYR A 206 -5.78 -7.96 -2.10
C TYR A 206 -5.58 -6.53 -2.60
N GLU A 207 -4.59 -6.32 -3.46
CA GLU A 207 -4.43 -5.04 -4.15
C GLU A 207 -5.33 -5.02 -5.39
N PHE A 208 -6.37 -4.20 -5.34
CA PHE A 208 -7.29 -4.05 -6.48
C PHE A 208 -6.92 -2.88 -7.39
N LYS A 209 -6.14 -1.93 -6.89
CA LYS A 209 -5.58 -0.80 -7.60
C LYS A 209 -4.25 -0.45 -6.98
N GLU A 210 -3.34 0.12 -7.74
CA GLU A 210 -1.99 0.45 -7.32
C GLU A 210 -1.96 1.21 -5.98
N GLY A 211 -1.32 0.61 -4.97
CA GLY A 211 -1.22 1.13 -3.61
C GLY A 211 -2.52 1.13 -2.81
N GLN A 212 -3.61 0.53 -3.33
CA GLN A 212 -4.90 0.43 -2.66
C GLN A 212 -5.28 -1.04 -2.43
N PHE A 213 -5.53 -1.38 -1.18
CA PHE A 213 -5.70 -2.74 -0.71
C PHE A 213 -7.09 -2.96 -0.11
N LEU A 214 -7.59 -4.17 -0.25
CA LEU A 214 -8.81 -4.66 0.39
C LEU A 214 -8.45 -5.78 1.35
N GLU A 215 -9.23 -5.92 2.41
CA GLU A 215 -9.12 -7.05 3.31
C GLU A 215 -9.55 -8.36 2.64
N THR A 216 -8.93 -9.45 3.06
CA THR A 216 -9.26 -10.82 2.67
C THR A 216 -9.47 -11.66 3.94
N GLU A 217 -9.99 -12.86 3.79
CA GLU A 217 -10.08 -13.80 4.93
C GLU A 217 -8.70 -14.14 5.50
N GLU A 218 -7.68 -14.25 4.64
CA GLU A 218 -6.31 -14.59 5.03
C GLU A 218 -5.56 -13.41 5.69
N SER A 219 -5.90 -12.16 5.35
CA SER A 219 -5.33 -10.98 6.00
C SER A 219 -5.83 -10.81 7.44
N GLY A 220 -6.98 -11.38 7.72
CA GLY A 220 -7.71 -11.20 8.97
C GLY A 220 -8.42 -9.84 9.04
N LYS A 221 -9.14 -9.62 10.15
CA LYS A 221 -9.85 -8.36 10.40
C LYS A 221 -8.87 -7.22 10.71
N PRO A 222 -9.23 -5.97 10.35
CA PRO A 222 -8.40 -4.80 10.62
C PRO A 222 -8.28 -4.55 12.13
N LEU A 223 -7.04 -4.42 12.59
CA LEU A 223 -6.66 -4.03 13.94
C LEU A 223 -6.35 -2.53 13.98
N ILE A 224 -6.19 -1.97 15.18
CA ILE A 224 -5.72 -0.59 15.33
C ILE A 224 -4.29 -0.49 14.82
N GLY A 225 -3.99 0.55 14.01
CA GLY A 225 -2.63 0.82 13.57
C GLY A 225 -1.76 1.37 14.70
N VAL A 226 -0.53 0.91 14.77
CA VAL A 226 0.49 1.34 15.75
C VAL A 226 1.52 2.32 15.17
N GLY A 227 1.44 2.61 13.87
CA GLY A 227 2.39 3.52 13.21
C GLY A 227 2.17 4.98 13.62
N GLU A 228 3.27 5.75 13.66
CA GLU A 228 3.24 7.19 13.87
C GLU A 228 3.00 7.92 12.54
N ILE A 229 2.17 8.96 12.58
CA ILE A 229 1.92 9.80 11.40
C ILE A 229 2.87 10.99 11.45
N ARG A 230 3.52 11.26 10.31
CA ARG A 230 4.38 12.42 10.10
C ARG A 230 3.74 13.33 9.05
N SER A 231 3.46 14.56 9.42
CA SER A 231 2.87 15.58 8.53
C SER A 231 3.89 16.15 7.54
N GLY A 232 3.44 16.51 6.35
CA GLY A 232 4.27 17.13 5.31
C GLY A 232 5.25 16.20 4.61
N LEU A 233 5.15 14.88 4.84
CA LEU A 233 5.98 13.86 4.25
C LEU A 233 5.13 12.86 3.46
N LEU A 234 5.77 12.17 2.50
CA LEU A 234 5.20 11.06 1.74
C LEU A 234 6.11 9.84 1.84
N GLU A 235 5.53 8.66 1.71
CA GLU A 235 6.27 7.42 1.56
C GLU A 235 6.63 7.21 0.10
N MET A 236 7.91 7.02 -0.19
CA MET A 236 8.39 6.65 -1.52
C MET A 236 8.25 5.15 -1.74
N SER A 237 8.37 4.74 -3.00
CA SER A 237 8.49 3.34 -3.37
C SER A 237 9.56 2.63 -2.54
N ASN A 238 9.31 1.37 -2.16
CA ASN A 238 10.32 0.50 -1.55
C ASN A 238 11.09 -0.33 -2.59
N ALA A 239 10.85 -0.11 -3.90
CA ALA A 239 11.60 -0.76 -4.97
C ALA A 239 13.01 -0.18 -5.06
N ASP A 240 14.00 -1.07 -5.11
CA ASP A 240 15.40 -0.67 -5.29
C ASP A 240 15.79 -0.74 -6.77
N PHE A 241 16.05 0.43 -7.36
CA PHE A 241 16.42 0.54 -8.78
C PHE A 241 17.67 -0.28 -9.14
N LYS A 242 18.71 -0.23 -8.28
CA LYS A 242 19.97 -0.95 -8.55
C LYS A 242 19.78 -2.46 -8.47
N ALA A 243 19.03 -2.93 -7.48
CA ALA A 243 18.71 -4.34 -7.36
C ALA A 243 17.90 -4.82 -8.57
N ASN A 244 16.90 -4.06 -9.00
CA ASN A 244 16.08 -4.40 -10.16
C ASN A 244 16.87 -4.41 -11.47
N ILE A 245 17.86 -3.51 -11.68
CA ILE A 245 18.79 -3.61 -12.83
C ILE A 245 19.57 -4.94 -12.78
N SER A 246 20.09 -5.33 -11.62
CA SER A 246 20.82 -6.58 -11.48
C SER A 246 19.93 -7.79 -11.77
N TYR A 247 18.69 -7.79 -11.29
CA TYR A 247 17.71 -8.84 -11.60
C TYR A 247 17.37 -8.88 -13.09
N TYR A 248 17.24 -7.72 -13.75
CA TYR A 248 17.02 -7.67 -15.18
C TYR A 248 18.16 -8.30 -15.99
N GLN A 249 19.41 -8.01 -15.59
CA GLN A 249 20.58 -8.63 -16.23
C GLN A 249 20.58 -10.16 -16.03
N MET A 250 20.26 -10.64 -14.84
CA MET A 250 20.13 -12.07 -14.57
C MET A 250 19.01 -12.72 -15.41
N ALA A 251 17.85 -12.09 -15.48
CA ALA A 251 16.72 -12.56 -16.27
C ALA A 251 17.07 -12.61 -17.77
N LYS A 252 17.81 -11.62 -18.27
CA LYS A 252 18.30 -11.61 -19.66
C LYS A 252 19.24 -12.79 -19.95
N VAL A 253 20.20 -13.05 -19.08
CA VAL A 253 21.10 -14.22 -19.23
C VAL A 253 20.29 -15.52 -19.22
N GLN A 254 19.33 -15.66 -18.33
CA GLN A 254 18.46 -16.84 -18.25
C GLN A 254 17.60 -17.01 -19.52
N MET A 255 17.10 -15.92 -20.08
CA MET A 255 16.37 -15.92 -21.35
C MET A 255 17.25 -16.39 -22.50
N ASP A 256 18.49 -15.87 -22.58
CA ASP A 256 19.45 -16.27 -23.63
C ASP A 256 19.81 -17.75 -23.54
N VAL A 257 20.00 -18.28 -22.33
CA VAL A 257 20.24 -19.71 -22.10
C VAL A 257 19.04 -20.55 -22.56
N SER A 258 17.82 -20.16 -22.18
CA SER A 258 16.59 -20.85 -22.57
C SER A 258 16.39 -20.84 -24.09
N ASN A 259 16.66 -19.73 -24.76
CA ASN A 259 16.58 -19.59 -26.21
C ASN A 259 17.58 -20.52 -26.93
N LYS A 260 18.83 -20.58 -26.44
CA LYS A 260 19.86 -21.49 -26.97
C LYS A 260 19.44 -22.96 -26.82
N LEU A 261 18.90 -23.32 -25.64
CA LEU A 261 18.43 -24.68 -25.39
C LEU A 261 17.28 -25.07 -26.32
N ILE A 262 16.30 -24.17 -26.51
CA ILE A 262 15.19 -24.38 -27.44
C ILE A 262 15.71 -24.55 -28.88
N SER A 263 16.65 -23.71 -29.33
CA SER A 263 17.24 -23.79 -30.66
C SER A 263 17.98 -25.11 -30.89
N SER A 264 18.82 -25.51 -29.93
CA SER A 264 19.54 -26.79 -29.97
C SER A 264 18.58 -27.98 -30.01
N GLN A 265 17.51 -27.98 -29.26
CA GLN A 265 16.48 -29.03 -29.30
C GLN A 265 15.75 -29.09 -30.64
N LYS A 266 15.48 -27.94 -31.25
CA LYS A 266 14.89 -27.88 -32.61
C LYS A 266 15.83 -28.48 -33.67
N GLU A 267 17.11 -28.15 -33.61
CA GLU A 267 18.13 -28.69 -34.50
C GLU A 267 18.25 -30.22 -34.38
N LEU A 268 18.26 -30.74 -33.14
CA LEU A 268 18.28 -32.18 -32.89
C LEU A 268 17.03 -32.88 -33.45
N LEU A 269 15.84 -32.27 -33.27
CA LEU A 269 14.60 -32.81 -33.83
C LEU A 269 14.62 -32.82 -35.35
N GLN A 270 15.13 -31.77 -35.99
CA GLN A 270 15.25 -31.69 -37.46
C GLN A 270 16.20 -32.77 -37.99
N GLU A 271 17.35 -32.97 -37.32
CA GLU A 271 18.32 -34.00 -37.71
C GLU A 271 17.73 -35.39 -37.53
N ALA A 272 17.02 -35.64 -36.41
CA ALA A 272 16.32 -36.92 -36.18
C ALA A 272 15.28 -37.21 -37.27
N LEU A 273 14.47 -36.21 -37.66
CA LEU A 273 13.49 -36.34 -38.73
C LEU A 273 14.17 -36.62 -40.08
N ARG A 274 15.32 -36.02 -40.37
CA ARG A 274 16.10 -36.28 -41.58
C ARG A 274 16.63 -37.70 -41.63
N LEU A 275 17.02 -38.27 -40.49
CA LEU A 275 17.52 -39.66 -40.42
C LEU A 275 16.42 -40.69 -40.56
N VAL A 276 15.18 -40.38 -40.14
CA VAL A 276 14.02 -41.30 -40.22
C VAL A 276 13.31 -41.22 -41.58
N GLY A 277 13.47 -40.09 -42.30
CA GLY A 277 12.83 -39.85 -43.59
C GLY A 277 13.62 -40.31 -44.83
N ASN A 278 14.82 -40.90 -44.63
CA ASN A 278 15.60 -41.65 -45.59
C ASN A 278 15.51 -43.13 -45.28
#